data_2861470d2197d9ebc600adc095afb355
#
_entry.id   2861470d2197d9ebc600adc095afb355
#
_cell.length_a   1.000
_cell.length_b   1.000
_cell.length_c   1.000
_cell.angle_alpha   90.00
_cell.angle_beta   90.00
_cell.angle_gamma   90.00
#
_symmetry.space_group_name_H-M   'P 1'
#
loop_
_entity.id
_entity.type
_entity.pdbx_description
1 polymer ?
#
loop_
_entity_poly.entity_id
_entity_poly.type
_entity_poly.pdbx_seq_one_letter_code
_entity_poly.pdbx_strand_id
1 'polypeptide(L)'
;MKPNILFLVIDSLRADKFFGNTKTSITPNIDKLTKKGIYFENNVSTADGTVLGLSSLFTGLYPFKTGVTTRRYDSLEPSITTLFSILTNQGYHAYGCVHKIIEKMKLLDAFQKNFSHTYDGYLNLSEGLGDRIINQLETNFMKEPWVFFLHINDIHFPIVPPHDFDNEQFGSSKYECMISAIDEWIGKFLKKLDLKKTLVIVTADHGQYVSNVKSNENSVDFEPNGSLQRTTTKLGNKIPSFLEPLKRKSFFAIERIRKQRKEKKIEDLNLTPYQIRGLLSQRTDKDHYLFDEKIRVPLLFVGYSIDSSKIISQQVRSIDVLPTICEILSISIENNILDGQSLVPLFNDQRIPELPIFLETSPLIQIKSNDTMGIRTSDYKYFRDKNDKEKLNHLFNLQLDPLEENNIVDKNPEIVEKMEEMISEIHTNSKKSSEEYDDDELAEIEKELKKLGYN
;
A
#
# COMPACT_ATOMS: atom_id res chain seq x y z
N MET A 1 0.99 32.16 4.81
CA MET A 1 0.09 31.60 3.75
C MET A 1 0.10 30.10 3.94
N LYS A 2 -1.07 29.44 3.94
CA LYS A 2 -1.14 27.97 4.04
C LYS A 2 -0.56 27.35 2.75
N PRO A 3 0.29 26.29 2.83
CA PRO A 3 0.83 25.63 1.65
C PRO A 3 -0.24 24.82 0.93
N ASN A 4 0.02 24.48 -0.32
CA ASN A 4 -0.68 23.40 -1.02
C ASN A 4 -0.09 22.04 -0.60
N ILE A 5 -0.84 20.96 -0.80
CA ILE A 5 -0.42 19.60 -0.42
C ILE A 5 -0.65 18.67 -1.61
N LEU A 6 0.42 18.09 -2.16
CA LEU A 6 0.33 16.94 -3.06
C LEU A 6 0.56 15.67 -2.26
N PHE A 7 -0.47 14.84 -2.13
CA PHE A 7 -0.39 13.54 -1.46
C PHE A 7 -0.42 12.43 -2.52
N LEU A 8 0.75 11.82 -2.78
CA LEU A 8 0.91 10.77 -3.79
C LEU A 8 1.05 9.42 -3.12
N VAL A 9 0.07 8.55 -3.33
CA VAL A 9 0.10 7.13 -2.95
C VAL A 9 0.24 6.30 -4.22
N ILE A 10 1.27 5.46 -4.28
CA ILE A 10 1.49 4.50 -5.37
C ILE A 10 1.13 3.13 -4.82
N ASP A 11 -0.02 2.61 -5.24
CA ASP A 11 -0.57 1.32 -4.81
C ASP A 11 0.48 0.20 -4.96
N SER A 12 0.63 -0.62 -3.93
CA SER A 12 1.51 -1.79 -3.95
C SER A 12 3.02 -1.49 -4.06
N LEU A 13 3.49 -0.26 -3.79
CA LEU A 13 4.91 0.10 -3.94
C LEU A 13 5.75 -0.30 -2.72
N ARG A 14 6.73 -1.15 -2.95
CA ARG A 14 7.72 -1.60 -1.96
C ARG A 14 8.79 -0.54 -1.69
N ALA A 15 9.19 -0.40 -0.43
CA ALA A 15 10.27 0.52 -0.04
C ALA A 15 11.62 0.17 -0.70
N ASP A 16 11.99 -1.11 -0.77
CA ASP A 16 13.24 -1.58 -1.36
C ASP A 16 13.31 -1.44 -2.89
N LYS A 17 12.18 -1.15 -3.55
CA LYS A 17 12.08 -0.87 -4.99
C LYS A 17 11.92 0.62 -5.30
N PHE A 18 11.63 1.42 -4.27
CA PHE A 18 11.61 2.87 -4.36
C PHE A 18 13.00 3.48 -4.19
N PHE A 19 13.75 3.04 -3.17
CA PHE A 19 15.07 3.56 -2.82
C PHE A 19 15.98 2.44 -2.29
N GLY A 20 17.30 2.56 -2.51
CA GLY A 20 18.30 1.63 -2.01
C GLY A 20 18.98 0.81 -3.11
N ASN A 21 19.86 -0.10 -2.70
CA ASN A 21 20.77 -0.81 -3.60
C ASN A 21 20.13 -2.03 -4.30
N THR A 22 18.93 -2.42 -3.90
CA THR A 22 18.22 -3.60 -4.45
C THR A 22 17.27 -3.24 -5.58
N LYS A 23 17.02 -1.95 -5.82
CA LYS A 23 16.21 -1.50 -6.96
C LYS A 23 17.00 -1.56 -8.26
N THR A 24 16.36 -1.95 -9.34
CA THR A 24 16.91 -1.92 -10.70
C THR A 24 16.17 -0.92 -11.60
N SER A 25 15.07 -0.34 -11.11
CA SER A 25 14.33 0.73 -11.79
C SER A 25 15.17 2.01 -11.94
N ILE A 26 14.98 2.73 -13.04
CA ILE A 26 15.63 4.02 -13.32
C ILE A 26 14.70 5.14 -12.88
N THR A 27 15.03 5.78 -11.76
CA THR A 27 14.12 6.73 -11.08
C THR A 27 14.79 8.08 -10.77
N PRO A 28 15.29 8.82 -11.76
CA PRO A 28 16.07 10.05 -11.53
C PRO A 28 15.27 11.16 -10.83
N ASN A 29 13.94 11.22 -11.01
CA ASN A 29 13.10 12.22 -10.37
C ASN A 29 12.83 11.89 -8.91
N ILE A 30 12.53 10.64 -8.58
CA ILE A 30 12.42 10.13 -7.22
C ILE A 30 13.74 10.29 -6.47
N ASP A 31 14.86 9.91 -7.09
CA ASP A 31 16.19 10.02 -6.49
C ASP A 31 16.54 11.49 -6.19
N LYS A 32 16.13 12.42 -7.06
CA LYS A 32 16.30 13.85 -6.84
C LYS A 32 15.43 14.38 -5.72
N LEU A 33 14.19 13.87 -5.58
CA LEU A 33 13.30 14.22 -4.47
C LEU A 33 13.86 13.71 -3.15
N THR A 34 14.30 12.46 -3.10
CA THR A 34 14.89 11.85 -1.90
C THR A 34 16.11 12.61 -1.41
N LYS A 35 16.92 13.15 -2.33
CA LYS A 35 18.07 14.03 -2.03
C LYS A 35 17.67 15.43 -1.55
N LYS A 36 16.41 15.80 -1.57
CA LYS A 36 15.91 17.13 -1.17
C LYS A 36 14.91 17.08 -0.02
N GLY A 37 14.51 15.90 0.40
CA GLY A 37 13.47 15.69 1.38
C GLY A 37 13.91 14.83 2.56
N ILE A 38 12.96 14.49 3.39
CA ILE A 38 13.11 13.56 4.51
C ILE A 38 12.54 12.20 4.07
N TYR A 39 13.41 11.21 3.90
CA TYR A 39 13.04 9.86 3.53
C TYR A 39 13.16 8.90 4.71
N PHE A 40 12.15 8.08 4.93
CA PHE A 40 12.11 7.04 5.94
C PHE A 40 12.30 5.66 5.29
N GLU A 41 13.40 4.99 5.60
CA GLU A 41 13.74 3.67 5.03
C GLU A 41 12.86 2.54 5.56
N ASN A 42 12.39 2.69 6.79
CA ASN A 42 11.63 1.68 7.52
C ASN A 42 10.24 2.18 7.89
N ASN A 43 9.52 2.74 6.94
CA ASN A 43 8.10 3.01 7.11
C ASN A 43 7.28 1.74 6.84
N VAL A 44 6.39 1.41 7.76
CA VAL A 44 5.63 0.17 7.74
C VAL A 44 4.13 0.47 7.69
N SER A 45 3.46 -0.05 6.67
CA SER A 45 2.00 -0.08 6.60
C SER A 45 1.44 -1.05 7.65
N THR A 46 0.34 -0.68 8.27
CA THR A 46 -0.33 -1.51 9.28
C THR A 46 -1.12 -2.67 8.67
N ALA A 47 -1.23 -2.71 7.34
CA ALA A 47 -1.94 -3.76 6.61
C ALA A 47 -1.31 -4.05 5.24
N ASP A 48 -1.64 -5.20 4.67
CA ASP A 48 -1.13 -5.71 3.40
C ASP A 48 -2.06 -5.46 2.20
N GLY A 49 -3.03 -4.56 2.34
CA GLY A 49 -3.99 -4.26 1.28
C GLY A 49 -4.58 -2.87 1.36
N THR A 50 -5.04 -2.37 0.21
CA THR A 50 -5.41 -0.98 -0.05
C THR A 50 -6.42 -0.42 0.95
N VAL A 51 -7.50 -1.15 1.21
CA VAL A 51 -8.61 -0.62 2.03
C VAL A 51 -8.17 -0.39 3.47
N LEU A 52 -7.52 -1.38 4.09
CA LEU A 52 -7.02 -1.24 5.46
C LEU A 52 -5.82 -0.27 5.53
N GLY A 53 -4.91 -0.33 4.56
CA GLY A 53 -3.75 0.55 4.48
C GLY A 53 -4.14 2.03 4.37
N LEU A 54 -5.06 2.37 3.45
CA LEU A 54 -5.54 3.75 3.29
C LEU A 54 -6.39 4.22 4.48
N SER A 55 -7.24 3.34 5.04
CA SER A 55 -8.02 3.71 6.22
C SER A 55 -7.10 4.14 7.37
N SER A 56 -6.06 3.36 7.64
CA SER A 56 -5.08 3.68 8.68
C SER A 56 -4.25 4.93 8.36
N LEU A 57 -3.75 5.04 7.13
CA LEU A 57 -2.93 6.16 6.68
C LEU A 57 -3.64 7.51 6.86
N PHE A 58 -4.94 7.57 6.54
CA PHE A 58 -5.71 8.81 6.55
C PHE A 58 -6.49 9.07 7.84
N THR A 59 -6.51 8.13 8.78
CA THR A 59 -7.13 8.32 10.09
C THR A 59 -6.11 8.41 11.22
N GLY A 60 -4.88 7.93 11.01
CA GLY A 60 -3.88 7.82 12.07
C GLY A 60 -4.21 6.75 13.12
N LEU A 61 -5.10 5.81 12.78
CA LEU A 61 -5.57 4.72 13.63
C LEU A 61 -5.18 3.36 13.09
N TYR A 62 -5.04 2.37 13.95
CA TYR A 62 -4.93 0.98 13.51
C TYR A 62 -6.22 0.51 12.81
N PRO A 63 -6.13 -0.43 11.82
CA PRO A 63 -7.28 -0.81 11.00
C PRO A 63 -8.51 -1.23 11.80
N PHE A 64 -8.33 -2.08 12.83
CA PHE A 64 -9.43 -2.57 13.68
C PHE A 64 -10.19 -1.49 14.45
N LYS A 65 -9.66 -0.25 14.52
CA LYS A 65 -10.32 0.91 15.14
C LYS A 65 -11.09 1.77 14.14
N THR A 66 -10.90 1.55 12.84
CA THR A 66 -11.48 2.39 11.79
C THR A 66 -12.92 2.03 11.42
N GLY A 67 -13.42 0.91 11.92
CA GLY A 67 -14.69 0.33 11.48
C GLY A 67 -14.59 -0.44 10.17
N VAL A 68 -13.49 -0.30 9.44
CA VAL A 68 -13.21 -1.04 8.20
C VAL A 68 -12.72 -2.43 8.58
N THR A 69 -13.60 -3.42 8.55
CA THR A 69 -13.28 -4.74 9.10
C THR A 69 -12.96 -5.79 8.07
N THR A 70 -13.17 -5.51 6.70
CA THR A 70 -12.58 -6.40 5.96
C THR A 70 -12.92 -7.37 4.89
N ARG A 71 -13.93 -8.08 4.93
CA ARG A 71 -14.39 -8.98 3.86
C ARG A 71 -15.25 -8.25 2.85
N ARG A 72 -15.63 -7.06 3.23
CA ARG A 72 -16.58 -6.22 2.54
C ARG A 72 -15.97 -4.84 2.64
N TYR A 73 -15.86 -4.07 1.63
CA TYR A 73 -15.35 -2.70 1.66
C TYR A 73 -16.20 -1.84 2.57
N ASP A 74 -16.06 -2.09 3.87
CA ASP A 74 -16.75 -1.34 4.89
C ASP A 74 -16.30 0.11 4.82
N SER A 75 -17.22 1.01 4.97
CA SER A 75 -16.90 2.42 5.08
C SER A 75 -16.33 2.71 6.46
N LEU A 76 -15.54 3.77 6.54
CA LEU A 76 -15.10 4.32 7.81
C LEU A 76 -16.28 4.58 8.72
N GLU A 77 -16.11 4.31 10.02
CA GLU A 77 -17.07 4.70 11.03
C GLU A 77 -17.37 6.21 10.96
N PRO A 78 -18.64 6.65 10.94
CA PRO A 78 -18.98 8.08 10.76
C PRO A 78 -18.38 9.03 11.80
N SER A 79 -18.03 8.50 12.98
CA SER A 79 -17.37 9.28 14.06
C SER A 79 -15.88 9.54 13.81
N ILE A 80 -15.27 8.84 12.85
CA ILE A 80 -13.83 8.92 12.62
C ILE A 80 -13.48 10.09 11.71
N THR A 81 -12.57 10.91 12.19
CA THR A 81 -12.06 12.08 11.47
C THR A 81 -10.90 11.67 10.56
N THR A 82 -10.97 12.02 9.27
CA THR A 82 -9.89 11.77 8.31
C THR A 82 -8.98 12.99 8.15
N LEU A 83 -7.76 12.77 7.64
CA LEU A 83 -6.87 13.88 7.25
C LEU A 83 -7.58 14.89 6.35
N PHE A 84 -8.40 14.42 5.39
CA PHE A 84 -9.10 15.31 4.46
C PHE A 84 -10.17 16.14 5.15
N SER A 85 -10.92 15.58 6.10
CA SER A 85 -11.89 16.35 6.88
C SER A 85 -11.20 17.36 7.83
N ILE A 86 -10.06 16.99 8.43
CA ILE A 86 -9.25 17.94 9.21
C ILE A 86 -8.82 19.12 8.34
N LEU A 87 -8.24 18.84 7.16
CA LEU A 87 -7.74 19.87 6.26
C LEU A 87 -8.87 20.76 5.73
N THR A 88 -10.01 20.20 5.33
CA THR A 88 -11.14 21.00 4.85
C THR A 88 -11.75 21.90 5.95
N ASN A 89 -11.81 21.43 7.20
CA ASN A 89 -12.17 22.25 8.35
C ASN A 89 -11.18 23.40 8.60
N GLN A 90 -9.93 23.24 8.16
CA GLN A 90 -8.91 24.28 8.14
C GLN A 90 -8.94 25.15 6.87
N GLY A 91 -9.96 25.04 6.04
CA GLY A 91 -10.14 25.87 4.84
C GLY A 91 -9.38 25.39 3.60
N TYR A 92 -8.86 24.16 3.58
CA TYR A 92 -8.33 23.55 2.38
C TYR A 92 -9.45 23.10 1.44
N HIS A 93 -9.18 23.14 0.15
CA HIS A 93 -10.03 22.54 -0.88
C HIS A 93 -9.46 21.16 -1.25
N ALA A 94 -10.23 20.10 -0.99
CA ALA A 94 -9.79 18.73 -1.25
C ALA A 94 -10.16 18.32 -2.69
N TYR A 95 -9.16 17.87 -3.43
CA TYR A 95 -9.25 17.34 -4.78
C TYR A 95 -8.61 15.97 -4.86
N GLY A 96 -8.96 15.16 -5.85
CA GLY A 96 -8.37 13.85 -6.01
C GLY A 96 -8.30 13.35 -7.45
N CYS A 97 -7.43 12.37 -7.66
CA CYS A 97 -7.45 11.49 -8.81
C CYS A 97 -7.14 10.08 -8.31
N VAL A 98 -8.21 9.32 -8.03
CA VAL A 98 -8.15 8.06 -7.31
C VAL A 98 -9.00 7.00 -7.99
N HIS A 99 -8.69 5.73 -7.78
CA HIS A 99 -9.53 4.66 -8.29
C HIS A 99 -10.92 4.69 -7.63
N LYS A 100 -11.98 4.45 -8.41
CA LYS A 100 -13.38 4.54 -7.98
C LYS A 100 -13.73 3.71 -6.73
N ILE A 101 -12.99 2.60 -6.48
CA ILE A 101 -13.22 1.78 -5.30
C ILE A 101 -13.06 2.54 -3.98
N ILE A 102 -12.24 3.60 -3.98
CA ILE A 102 -11.97 4.42 -2.79
C ILE A 102 -13.19 5.25 -2.37
N GLU A 103 -14.13 5.53 -3.29
CA GLU A 103 -15.38 6.21 -2.96
C GLU A 103 -16.19 5.45 -1.88
N LYS A 104 -16.19 4.11 -1.98
CA LYS A 104 -16.95 3.26 -1.05
C LYS A 104 -16.42 3.31 0.38
N MET A 105 -15.17 3.71 0.55
CA MET A 105 -14.56 3.89 1.89
C MET A 105 -14.99 5.18 2.60
N LYS A 106 -15.75 6.06 1.96
CA LYS A 106 -16.11 7.41 2.45
C LYS A 106 -14.90 8.32 2.73
N LEU A 107 -13.72 8.01 2.21
CA LEU A 107 -12.54 8.88 2.31
C LEU A 107 -12.71 10.18 1.53
N LEU A 108 -13.57 10.19 0.51
CA LEU A 108 -13.78 11.32 -0.40
C LEU A 108 -14.92 12.26 0.03
N ASP A 109 -15.56 12.03 1.17
CA ASP A 109 -16.73 12.83 1.61
C ASP A 109 -16.39 14.32 1.78
N ALA A 110 -15.14 14.63 2.13
CA ALA A 110 -14.64 16.00 2.28
C ALA A 110 -14.25 16.68 0.95
N PHE A 111 -14.32 15.99 -0.20
CA PHE A 111 -13.83 16.48 -1.48
C PHE A 111 -14.84 17.40 -2.19
N GLN A 112 -14.34 18.23 -3.11
CA GLN A 112 -15.14 19.22 -3.83
C GLN A 112 -16.20 18.55 -4.70
N LYS A 113 -17.49 18.74 -4.41
CA LYS A 113 -18.62 18.01 -5.01
C LYS A 113 -18.73 18.12 -6.54
N ASN A 114 -18.26 19.23 -7.12
CA ASN A 114 -18.37 19.49 -8.57
C ASN A 114 -17.11 19.06 -9.35
N PHE A 115 -16.23 18.31 -8.75
CA PHE A 115 -14.99 17.84 -9.35
C PHE A 115 -15.01 16.31 -9.47
N SER A 116 -14.70 15.77 -10.66
CA SER A 116 -14.59 14.33 -10.83
C SER A 116 -13.27 13.83 -10.25
N HIS A 117 -13.34 13.18 -9.10
CA HIS A 117 -12.16 12.71 -8.36
C HIS A 117 -11.73 11.29 -8.73
N THR A 118 -12.55 10.55 -9.46
CA THR A 118 -12.34 9.13 -9.67
C THR A 118 -12.06 8.74 -11.11
N TYR A 119 -11.38 7.62 -11.26
CA TYR A 119 -11.20 6.91 -12.53
C TYR A 119 -11.54 5.43 -12.37
N ASP A 120 -11.84 4.77 -13.49
CA ASP A 120 -12.30 3.39 -13.55
C ASP A 120 -11.29 2.48 -14.26
N GLY A 121 -11.30 1.20 -13.89
CA GLY A 121 -10.58 0.15 -14.60
C GLY A 121 -9.07 0.25 -14.50
N TYR A 122 -8.39 -0.22 -15.54
CA TYR A 122 -6.92 -0.24 -15.62
C TYR A 122 -6.36 0.99 -16.34
N LEU A 123 -6.83 2.19 -15.98
CA LEU A 123 -6.32 3.41 -16.57
C LEU A 123 -4.99 3.78 -15.90
N ASN A 124 -3.89 3.65 -16.65
CA ASN A 124 -2.55 3.99 -16.20
C ASN A 124 -2.18 5.43 -16.55
N LEU A 125 -1.10 5.94 -15.94
CA LEU A 125 -0.57 7.27 -16.24
C LEU A 125 -0.30 7.46 -17.73
N SER A 126 0.30 6.48 -18.40
CA SER A 126 0.59 6.51 -19.85
C SER A 126 -0.64 6.31 -20.75
N GLU A 127 -1.79 5.92 -20.21
CA GLU A 127 -3.03 5.70 -20.94
C GLU A 127 -4.02 6.88 -20.80
N GLY A 128 -3.51 8.06 -20.42
CA GLY A 128 -4.26 9.32 -20.33
C GLY A 128 -4.53 9.81 -18.91
N LEU A 129 -4.30 9.00 -17.87
CA LEU A 129 -4.43 9.44 -16.48
C LEU A 129 -3.41 10.53 -16.15
N GLY A 130 -2.15 10.38 -16.60
CA GLY A 130 -1.09 11.34 -16.38
C GLY A 130 -1.40 12.71 -16.98
N ASP A 131 -1.93 12.76 -18.22
CA ASP A 131 -2.33 14.00 -18.86
C ASP A 131 -3.51 14.65 -18.13
N ARG A 132 -4.47 13.88 -17.65
CA ARG A 132 -5.57 14.37 -16.81
C ARG A 132 -5.03 15.04 -15.55
N ILE A 133 -4.06 14.44 -14.87
CA ILE A 133 -3.43 15.00 -13.66
C ILE A 133 -2.69 16.30 -14.00
N ILE A 134 -1.90 16.33 -15.09
CA ILE A 134 -1.20 17.53 -15.54
C ILE A 134 -2.20 18.68 -15.81
N ASN A 135 -3.28 18.41 -16.53
CA ASN A 135 -4.30 19.41 -16.79
C ASN A 135 -4.91 19.99 -15.51
N GLN A 136 -5.10 19.17 -14.48
CA GLN A 136 -5.59 19.61 -13.16
C GLN A 136 -4.59 20.50 -12.43
N LEU A 137 -3.30 20.21 -12.55
CA LEU A 137 -2.22 21.00 -11.95
C LEU A 137 -1.94 22.31 -12.69
N GLU A 138 -2.19 22.39 -14.02
CA GLU A 138 -1.93 23.56 -14.85
C GLU A 138 -3.07 24.56 -14.88
N THR A 139 -4.30 24.09 -14.84
CA THR A 139 -5.45 24.96 -14.84
C THR A 139 -5.63 25.54 -13.45
N ASN A 140 -5.85 26.85 -13.30
CA ASN A 140 -6.26 27.49 -12.03
C ASN A 140 -7.59 26.94 -11.49
N PHE A 141 -7.82 25.66 -11.70
CA PHE A 141 -9.03 24.94 -11.36
C PHE A 141 -9.09 24.63 -9.86
N MET A 142 -7.92 24.30 -9.28
CA MET A 142 -7.81 24.05 -7.84
C MET A 142 -7.60 25.38 -7.10
N LYS A 143 -8.53 25.69 -6.20
CA LYS A 143 -8.45 26.89 -5.34
C LYS A 143 -7.46 26.64 -4.21
N GLU A 144 -6.54 27.57 -4.00
CA GLU A 144 -5.59 27.52 -2.89
C GLU A 144 -6.24 27.92 -1.55
N PRO A 145 -5.82 27.37 -0.42
CA PRO A 145 -4.91 26.22 -0.32
C PRO A 145 -5.64 24.92 -0.70
N TRP A 146 -4.98 24.06 -1.45
CA TRP A 146 -5.55 22.78 -1.85
C TRP A 146 -4.77 21.60 -1.28
N VAL A 147 -5.47 20.47 -1.07
CA VAL A 147 -4.91 19.14 -0.94
C VAL A 147 -5.33 18.32 -2.17
N PHE A 148 -4.35 17.77 -2.89
CA PHE A 148 -4.56 16.94 -4.05
C PHE A 148 -4.08 15.52 -3.77
N PHE A 149 -5.03 14.60 -3.62
CA PHE A 149 -4.78 13.19 -3.38
C PHE A 149 -4.71 12.43 -4.71
N LEU A 150 -3.54 11.86 -4.99
CA LEU A 150 -3.31 10.98 -6.12
C LEU A 150 -3.12 9.55 -5.63
N HIS A 151 -3.95 8.62 -6.12
CA HIS A 151 -3.79 7.18 -5.90
C HIS A 151 -3.53 6.52 -7.24
N ILE A 152 -2.30 6.04 -7.47
CA ILE A 152 -1.80 5.52 -8.74
C ILE A 152 -1.72 4.01 -8.67
N ASN A 153 -2.43 3.31 -9.58
CA ASN A 153 -2.55 1.85 -9.59
C ASN A 153 -1.67 1.17 -10.65
N ASP A 154 -0.71 1.87 -11.23
CA ASP A 154 0.06 1.41 -12.38
C ASP A 154 0.85 0.12 -12.12
N ILE A 155 1.35 -0.09 -10.90
CA ILE A 155 2.05 -1.31 -10.49
C ILE A 155 1.14 -2.35 -9.82
N HIS A 156 -0.16 -2.08 -9.72
CA HIS A 156 -1.14 -3.10 -9.33
C HIS A 156 -1.37 -4.10 -10.47
N PHE A 157 -1.48 -5.38 -10.16
CA PHE A 157 -1.74 -6.42 -11.19
C PHE A 157 -3.06 -6.17 -11.96
N PRO A 158 -3.07 -6.39 -13.28
CA PRO A 158 -1.99 -6.83 -14.18
C PRO A 158 -1.08 -5.68 -14.62
N ILE A 159 0.22 -5.82 -14.39
CA ILE A 159 1.22 -4.81 -14.73
C ILE A 159 1.50 -4.86 -16.23
N VAL A 160 1.37 -3.71 -16.91
CA VAL A 160 1.67 -3.55 -18.34
C VAL A 160 2.47 -2.29 -18.51
N PRO A 161 3.82 -2.36 -18.47
CA PRO A 161 4.65 -1.20 -18.71
C PRO A 161 4.40 -0.63 -20.12
N PRO A 162 4.54 0.68 -20.32
CA PRO A 162 4.57 1.26 -21.66
C PRO A 162 5.68 0.61 -22.50
N HIS A 163 5.47 0.49 -23.81
CA HIS A 163 6.38 -0.22 -24.72
C HIS A 163 7.84 0.25 -24.58
N ASP A 164 8.05 1.56 -24.43
CA ASP A 164 9.40 2.15 -24.33
C ASP A 164 10.10 1.80 -23.01
N PHE A 165 9.35 1.42 -21.98
CA PHE A 165 9.86 1.02 -20.68
C PHE A 165 9.88 -0.51 -20.48
N ASP A 166 9.24 -1.32 -21.32
CA ASP A 166 9.16 -2.78 -21.17
C ASP A 166 10.43 -3.48 -21.66
N ASN A 167 11.57 -3.11 -21.06
CA ASN A 167 12.87 -3.71 -21.35
C ASN A 167 13.83 -3.64 -20.15
N GLU A 168 14.89 -4.46 -20.17
CA GLU A 168 15.83 -4.61 -19.04
C GLU A 168 16.62 -3.35 -18.67
N GLN A 169 16.68 -2.35 -19.54
CA GLN A 169 17.33 -1.07 -19.24
C GLN A 169 16.58 -0.32 -18.14
N PHE A 170 15.26 -0.50 -18.04
CA PHE A 170 14.40 0.20 -17.09
C PHE A 170 14.04 -0.61 -15.84
N GLY A 171 14.45 -1.86 -15.75
CA GLY A 171 14.21 -2.69 -14.59
C GLY A 171 14.35 -4.19 -14.86
N SER A 172 14.63 -4.96 -13.82
CA SER A 172 14.79 -6.42 -13.93
C SER A 172 13.47 -7.17 -14.02
N SER A 173 12.36 -6.50 -13.79
CA SER A 173 11.00 -7.03 -13.81
C SER A 173 10.03 -6.00 -14.37
N LYS A 174 8.86 -6.44 -14.84
CA LYS A 174 7.79 -5.51 -15.27
C LYS A 174 7.37 -4.54 -14.18
N TYR A 175 7.41 -4.99 -12.94
CA TYR A 175 7.16 -4.16 -11.78
C TYR A 175 8.15 -2.99 -11.71
N GLU A 176 9.45 -3.24 -11.84
CA GLU A 176 10.48 -2.20 -11.80
C GLU A 176 10.50 -1.35 -13.08
N CYS A 177 10.24 -1.93 -14.24
CA CYS A 177 10.02 -1.19 -15.48
C CYS A 177 8.87 -0.17 -15.36
N MET A 178 7.77 -0.57 -14.72
CA MET A 178 6.64 0.33 -14.49
C MET A 178 6.98 1.42 -13.48
N ILE A 179 7.79 1.15 -12.44
CA ILE A 179 8.27 2.19 -11.52
C ILE A 179 9.08 3.24 -12.28
N SER A 180 9.91 2.82 -13.25
CA SER A 180 10.65 3.76 -14.10
C SER A 180 9.74 4.64 -14.96
N ALA A 181 8.64 4.08 -15.47
CA ALA A 181 7.63 4.85 -16.19
C ALA A 181 6.87 5.83 -15.27
N ILE A 182 6.54 5.42 -14.06
CA ILE A 182 5.92 6.29 -13.04
C ILE A 182 6.84 7.44 -12.67
N ASP A 183 8.15 7.19 -12.53
CA ASP A 183 9.14 8.23 -12.23
C ASP A 183 9.14 9.37 -13.26
N GLU A 184 9.00 9.03 -14.55
CA GLU A 184 8.89 10.06 -15.61
C GLU A 184 7.66 10.96 -15.41
N TRP A 185 6.51 10.37 -15.04
CA TRP A 185 5.30 11.12 -14.76
C TRP A 185 5.42 11.97 -13.49
N ILE A 186 6.04 11.45 -12.43
CA ILE A 186 6.36 12.23 -11.23
C ILE A 186 7.18 13.46 -11.62
N GLY A 187 8.20 13.29 -12.49
CA GLY A 187 8.98 14.41 -12.99
C GLY A 187 8.15 15.46 -13.75
N LYS A 188 7.13 15.03 -14.52
CA LYS A 188 6.21 15.93 -15.20
C LYS A 188 5.31 16.68 -14.21
N PHE A 189 4.78 16.00 -13.18
CA PHE A 189 3.95 16.62 -12.14
C PHE A 189 4.74 17.67 -11.36
N LEU A 190 5.95 17.35 -10.93
CA LEU A 190 6.81 18.24 -10.15
C LEU A 190 7.16 19.54 -10.89
N LYS A 191 7.27 19.51 -12.22
CA LYS A 191 7.48 20.72 -13.03
C LYS A 191 6.31 21.71 -12.98
N LYS A 192 5.12 21.27 -12.54
CA LYS A 192 3.93 22.10 -12.40
C LYS A 192 3.75 22.67 -10.99
N LEU A 193 4.64 22.33 -10.07
CA LEU A 193 4.53 22.70 -8.65
C LEU A 193 5.63 23.68 -8.24
N ASP A 194 5.26 24.64 -7.42
CA ASP A 194 6.22 25.42 -6.62
C ASP A 194 6.44 24.70 -5.28
N LEU A 195 7.56 24.01 -5.14
CA LEU A 195 7.91 23.28 -3.93
C LEU A 195 8.09 24.19 -2.71
N LYS A 196 8.31 25.50 -2.86
CA LYS A 196 8.33 26.44 -1.72
C LYS A 196 6.95 26.68 -1.15
N LYS A 197 5.90 26.44 -1.94
CA LYS A 197 4.49 26.61 -1.56
C LYS A 197 3.71 25.30 -1.44
N THR A 198 4.34 24.17 -1.77
CA THR A 198 3.69 22.87 -1.81
C THR A 198 4.45 21.85 -0.98
N LEU A 199 3.79 21.26 -0.01
CA LEU A 199 4.24 20.04 0.67
C LEU A 199 3.90 18.83 -0.20
N VAL A 200 4.91 18.04 -0.56
CA VAL A 200 4.73 16.81 -1.33
C VAL A 200 5.02 15.62 -0.43
N ILE A 201 4.06 14.71 -0.33
CA ILE A 201 4.18 13.43 0.38
C ILE A 201 4.12 12.31 -0.65
N VAL A 202 5.10 11.40 -0.64
CA VAL A 202 5.10 10.20 -1.47
C VAL A 202 5.15 8.98 -0.57
N THR A 203 4.19 8.08 -0.72
CA THR A 203 4.11 6.83 0.03
C THR A 203 3.37 5.74 -0.76
N ALA A 204 3.13 4.60 -0.12
CA ALA A 204 2.25 3.56 -0.62
C ALA A 204 1.29 3.09 0.50
N ASP A 205 0.22 2.44 0.12
CA ASP A 205 -0.75 1.83 1.01
C ASP A 205 -0.26 0.47 1.54
N HIS A 206 0.35 -0.33 0.67
CA HIS A 206 1.01 -1.61 0.96
C HIS A 206 2.06 -1.93 -0.11
N GLY A 207 2.78 -3.04 0.04
CA GLY A 207 3.67 -3.60 -0.96
C GLY A 207 3.09 -4.85 -1.62
N GLN A 208 3.90 -5.55 -2.42
CA GLN A 208 3.49 -6.81 -3.06
C GLN A 208 4.66 -7.73 -3.36
N TYR A 209 4.37 -9.02 -3.58
CA TYR A 209 5.37 -9.95 -4.08
C TYR A 209 5.66 -9.69 -5.57
N VAL A 210 6.92 -9.87 -5.97
CA VAL A 210 7.36 -9.82 -7.36
C VAL A 210 7.76 -11.22 -7.79
N SER A 211 7.09 -11.75 -8.82
CA SER A 211 7.28 -13.13 -9.30
C SER A 211 8.43 -13.25 -10.29
N ASN A 212 9.52 -12.52 -10.06
CA ASN A 212 10.72 -12.53 -10.88
C ASN A 212 11.97 -12.61 -9.98
N VAL A 213 12.88 -13.54 -10.30
CA VAL A 213 14.17 -13.68 -9.65
C VAL A 213 15.23 -13.74 -10.73
N LYS A 214 16.19 -12.80 -10.69
CA LYS A 214 17.41 -12.82 -11.52
C LYS A 214 18.61 -12.86 -10.60
N SER A 215 19.41 -13.92 -10.71
CA SER A 215 20.70 -14.06 -10.07
C SER A 215 21.74 -14.53 -11.10
N ASN A 216 23.02 -14.51 -10.73
CA ASN A 216 24.09 -14.97 -11.61
C ASN A 216 23.93 -16.46 -12.02
N GLU A 217 23.25 -17.26 -11.19
CA GLU A 217 23.08 -18.70 -11.41
C GLU A 217 21.69 -19.06 -11.95
N ASN A 218 20.66 -18.28 -11.59
CA ASN A 218 19.28 -18.58 -11.89
C ASN A 218 18.53 -17.33 -12.41
N SER A 219 17.77 -17.52 -13.49
CA SER A 219 16.82 -16.52 -13.95
C SER A 219 15.44 -17.18 -14.08
N VAL A 220 14.52 -16.79 -13.21
CA VAL A 220 13.15 -17.32 -13.20
C VAL A 220 12.19 -16.16 -13.23
N ASP A 221 11.36 -16.14 -14.27
CA ASP A 221 10.30 -15.16 -14.44
C ASP A 221 8.95 -15.87 -14.55
N PHE A 222 8.08 -15.58 -13.58
CA PHE A 222 6.69 -16.03 -13.56
C PHE A 222 5.72 -14.86 -13.64
N GLU A 223 6.21 -13.68 -14.00
CA GLU A 223 5.33 -12.52 -14.20
C GLU A 223 4.31 -12.84 -15.31
N PRO A 224 3.03 -12.69 -15.04
CA PRO A 224 2.02 -12.95 -16.06
C PRO A 224 2.11 -11.93 -17.19
N ASN A 225 1.76 -12.37 -18.41
CA ASN A 225 1.57 -11.42 -19.51
C ASN A 225 0.35 -10.52 -19.18
N GLY A 226 0.63 -9.29 -18.73
CA GLY A 226 -0.39 -8.35 -18.26
C GLY A 226 -1.43 -8.02 -19.33
N SER A 227 -1.04 -7.87 -20.59
CA SER A 227 -1.96 -7.59 -21.70
C SER A 227 -2.94 -8.74 -21.94
N LEU A 228 -2.45 -9.99 -21.90
CA LEU A 228 -3.31 -11.18 -22.01
C LEU A 228 -4.24 -11.29 -20.79
N GLN A 229 -3.74 -11.00 -19.60
CA GLN A 229 -4.53 -11.00 -18.37
C GLN A 229 -5.63 -9.94 -18.40
N ARG A 230 -5.34 -8.70 -18.82
CA ARG A 230 -6.36 -7.65 -19.02
C ARG A 230 -7.45 -8.09 -20.00
N THR A 231 -7.05 -8.74 -21.11
CA THR A 231 -7.99 -9.24 -22.10
C THR A 231 -8.87 -10.36 -21.55
N THR A 232 -8.30 -11.33 -20.85
CA THR A 232 -9.06 -12.44 -20.24
C THR A 232 -10.00 -11.96 -19.15
N THR A 233 -9.61 -10.97 -18.35
CA THR A 233 -10.49 -10.33 -17.35
C THR A 233 -11.67 -9.63 -18.02
N LYS A 234 -11.42 -8.85 -19.09
CA LYS A 234 -12.50 -8.19 -19.87
C LYS A 234 -13.48 -9.20 -20.48
N LEU A 235 -12.99 -10.33 -20.97
CA LEU A 235 -13.84 -11.41 -21.49
C LEU A 235 -14.62 -12.10 -20.36
N GLY A 236 -13.94 -12.37 -19.24
CA GLY A 236 -14.56 -12.96 -18.06
C GLY A 236 -15.71 -12.14 -17.49
N ASN A 237 -15.60 -10.80 -17.55
CA ASN A 237 -16.65 -9.88 -17.09
C ASN A 237 -17.93 -9.88 -17.99
N LYS A 238 -17.84 -10.46 -19.20
CA LYS A 238 -19.00 -10.64 -20.09
C LYS A 238 -19.76 -11.95 -19.87
N ILE A 239 -19.26 -12.83 -19.01
CA ILE A 239 -19.91 -14.10 -18.69
C ILE A 239 -21.19 -13.82 -17.89
N PRO A 240 -22.36 -14.40 -18.27
CA PRO A 240 -23.61 -14.22 -17.54
C PRO A 240 -23.50 -14.67 -16.08
N SER A 241 -24.18 -13.98 -15.18
CA SER A 241 -24.11 -14.21 -13.72
C SER A 241 -24.47 -15.65 -13.29
N PHE A 242 -25.36 -16.32 -14.02
CA PHE A 242 -25.74 -17.71 -13.71
C PHE A 242 -24.58 -18.71 -13.93
N LEU A 243 -23.55 -18.37 -14.72
CA LEU A 243 -22.33 -19.17 -14.94
C LEU A 243 -21.19 -18.82 -13.98
N GLU A 244 -21.35 -17.82 -13.14
CA GLU A 244 -20.32 -17.34 -12.22
C GLU A 244 -19.75 -18.44 -11.30
N PRO A 245 -20.56 -19.37 -10.72
CA PRO A 245 -20.02 -20.46 -9.91
C PRO A 245 -19.10 -21.41 -10.70
N LEU A 246 -19.41 -21.65 -11.98
CA LEU A 246 -18.62 -22.49 -12.86
C LEU A 246 -17.32 -21.78 -13.25
N LYS A 247 -17.40 -20.50 -13.61
CA LYS A 247 -16.25 -19.64 -13.89
C LYS A 247 -15.28 -19.64 -12.69
N ARG A 248 -15.79 -19.43 -11.48
CA ARG A 248 -14.99 -19.43 -10.27
C ARG A 248 -14.30 -20.77 -10.02
N LYS A 249 -15.00 -21.89 -10.13
CA LYS A 249 -14.38 -23.23 -10.01
C LYS A 249 -13.27 -23.45 -11.04
N SER A 250 -13.52 -23.07 -12.30
CA SER A 250 -12.53 -23.18 -13.37
C SER A 250 -11.31 -22.30 -13.11
N PHE A 251 -11.51 -21.08 -12.64
CA PHE A 251 -10.43 -20.17 -12.28
C PHE A 251 -9.51 -20.78 -11.20
N PHE A 252 -10.08 -21.23 -10.07
CA PHE A 252 -9.29 -21.87 -9.01
C PHE A 252 -8.56 -23.14 -9.48
N ALA A 253 -9.19 -23.94 -10.34
CA ALA A 253 -8.54 -25.13 -10.92
C ALA A 253 -7.34 -24.74 -11.79
N ILE A 254 -7.48 -23.72 -12.63
CA ILE A 254 -6.39 -23.21 -13.47
C ILE A 254 -5.24 -22.67 -12.62
N GLU A 255 -5.54 -21.84 -11.60
CA GLU A 255 -4.52 -21.28 -10.70
C GLU A 255 -3.77 -22.38 -9.94
N ARG A 256 -4.46 -23.42 -9.49
CA ARG A 256 -3.84 -24.59 -8.86
C ARG A 256 -2.85 -25.30 -9.81
N ILE A 257 -3.25 -25.51 -11.06
CA ILE A 257 -2.37 -26.12 -12.07
C ILE A 257 -1.17 -25.20 -12.36
N ARG A 258 -1.38 -23.90 -12.43
CA ARG A 258 -0.29 -22.93 -12.61
C ARG A 258 0.71 -22.99 -11.45
N LYS A 259 0.22 -23.05 -10.20
CA LYS A 259 1.07 -23.16 -9.01
C LYS A 259 1.92 -24.42 -9.04
N GLN A 260 1.30 -25.57 -9.30
CA GLN A 260 2.02 -26.85 -9.43
C GLN A 260 3.09 -26.82 -10.54
N ARG A 261 2.81 -26.16 -11.67
CA ARG A 261 3.81 -26.00 -12.74
C ARG A 261 4.96 -25.09 -12.33
N LYS A 262 4.69 -24.03 -11.56
CA LYS A 262 5.71 -23.14 -11.02
C LYS A 262 6.59 -23.90 -10.03
N GLU A 263 5.98 -24.61 -9.07
CA GLU A 263 6.67 -25.44 -8.07
C GLU A 263 7.63 -26.42 -8.75
N LYS A 264 7.14 -27.19 -9.74
CA LYS A 264 7.98 -28.12 -10.49
C LYS A 264 9.13 -27.44 -11.26
N LYS A 265 8.93 -26.18 -11.71
CA LYS A 265 9.97 -25.44 -12.44
C LYS A 265 11.13 -24.98 -11.56
N ILE A 266 10.88 -24.80 -10.26
CA ILE A 266 11.87 -24.31 -9.31
C ILE A 266 12.43 -25.40 -8.39
N GLU A 267 11.90 -26.63 -8.49
CA GLU A 267 12.24 -27.74 -7.58
C GLU A 267 13.75 -28.06 -7.55
N ASP A 268 14.41 -27.99 -8.71
CA ASP A 268 15.83 -28.26 -8.85
C ASP A 268 16.72 -26.99 -8.76
N LEU A 269 16.13 -25.85 -8.44
CA LEU A 269 16.85 -24.59 -8.35
C LEU A 269 17.24 -24.30 -6.91
N ASN A 270 18.48 -23.88 -6.69
CA ASN A 270 18.94 -23.44 -5.38
C ASN A 270 18.43 -22.02 -5.07
N LEU A 271 17.14 -21.93 -4.70
CA LEU A 271 16.47 -20.66 -4.36
C LEU A 271 16.29 -20.54 -2.85
N THR A 272 16.40 -19.30 -2.36
CA THR A 272 16.16 -19.00 -0.96
C THR A 272 14.65 -18.97 -0.63
N PRO A 273 14.26 -19.13 0.64
CA PRO A 273 12.86 -18.99 1.05
C PRO A 273 12.21 -17.67 0.60
N TYR A 274 12.95 -16.55 0.66
CA TYR A 274 12.52 -15.24 0.15
C TYR A 274 12.19 -15.29 -1.35
N GLN A 275 13.05 -15.90 -2.16
CA GLN A 275 12.84 -16.02 -3.60
C GLN A 275 11.65 -16.94 -3.93
N ILE A 276 11.55 -18.07 -3.23
CA ILE A 276 10.47 -19.04 -3.41
C ILE A 276 9.11 -18.40 -3.13
N ARG A 277 8.96 -17.69 -2.00
CA ARG A 277 7.66 -17.08 -1.67
C ARG A 277 7.24 -15.98 -2.66
N GLY A 278 8.21 -15.18 -3.18
CA GLY A 278 7.94 -14.22 -4.24
C GLY A 278 7.45 -14.88 -5.53
N LEU A 279 8.13 -15.95 -5.98
CA LEU A 279 7.81 -16.66 -7.22
C LEU A 279 6.49 -17.43 -7.15
N LEU A 280 6.17 -18.05 -6.01
CA LEU A 280 5.01 -18.95 -5.86
C LEU A 280 3.75 -18.24 -5.37
N SER A 281 3.86 -17.02 -4.87
CA SER A 281 2.72 -16.27 -4.38
C SER A 281 1.64 -16.08 -5.44
N GLN A 282 0.39 -16.29 -5.05
CA GLN A 282 -0.79 -16.13 -5.89
C GLN A 282 -1.90 -15.41 -5.15
N ARG A 283 -2.74 -14.66 -5.87
CA ARG A 283 -3.95 -14.01 -5.31
C ARG A 283 -4.97 -15.00 -4.72
N THR A 284 -4.86 -16.27 -5.07
CA THR A 284 -5.74 -17.34 -4.61
C THR A 284 -5.20 -18.11 -3.42
N ASP A 285 -4.01 -17.73 -2.93
CA ASP A 285 -3.48 -18.31 -1.71
C ASP A 285 -4.40 -17.98 -0.54
N LYS A 286 -4.74 -19.00 0.25
CA LYS A 286 -5.62 -18.84 1.41
C LYS A 286 -4.87 -18.31 2.63
N ASP A 287 -3.59 -18.64 2.72
CA ASP A 287 -2.76 -18.23 3.84
C ASP A 287 -2.16 -16.87 3.53
N HIS A 288 -2.48 -15.90 4.33
CA HIS A 288 -1.99 -14.54 4.22
C HIS A 288 -0.87 -14.30 5.22
N TYR A 289 0.22 -13.74 4.75
CA TYR A 289 1.43 -13.50 5.54
C TYR A 289 1.79 -12.01 5.53
N LEU A 290 2.39 -11.55 6.63
CA LEU A 290 2.79 -10.18 6.87
C LEU A 290 4.30 -9.96 6.66
N PHE A 291 4.86 -10.52 5.59
CA PHE A 291 6.26 -10.29 5.24
C PHE A 291 6.52 -8.84 4.79
N ASP A 292 7.75 -8.36 4.99
CA ASP A 292 8.13 -6.96 4.68
C ASP A 292 7.88 -6.56 3.22
N GLU A 293 7.89 -7.51 2.28
CA GLU A 293 7.50 -7.25 0.88
C GLU A 293 6.06 -6.75 0.72
N LYS A 294 5.20 -7.04 1.70
CA LYS A 294 3.79 -6.65 1.69
C LYS A 294 3.51 -5.39 2.49
N ILE A 295 4.34 -5.07 3.48
CA ILE A 295 4.04 -4.02 4.45
C ILE A 295 5.09 -2.92 4.55
N ARG A 296 6.35 -3.13 4.13
CA ARG A 296 7.37 -2.08 4.14
C ARG A 296 7.27 -1.22 2.89
N VAL A 297 6.84 0.03 3.07
CA VAL A 297 6.49 0.98 2.02
C VAL A 297 7.34 2.26 2.13
N PRO A 298 7.58 2.98 1.02
CA PRO A 298 8.32 4.24 1.09
C PRO A 298 7.54 5.30 1.87
N LEU A 299 8.27 6.26 2.47
CA LEU A 299 7.68 7.49 2.98
C LEU A 299 8.67 8.64 2.76
N LEU A 300 8.26 9.64 2.00
CA LEU A 300 9.06 10.82 1.67
C LEU A 300 8.24 12.09 1.88
N PHE A 301 8.81 13.04 2.61
CA PHE A 301 8.32 14.41 2.72
C PHE A 301 9.29 15.34 2.02
N VAL A 302 8.80 16.25 1.16
CA VAL A 302 9.63 17.23 0.45
C VAL A 302 8.85 18.51 0.15
N GLY A 303 9.53 19.64 0.06
CA GLY A 303 8.95 20.93 -0.30
C GLY A 303 8.69 21.83 0.91
N TYR A 304 7.49 22.40 1.02
CA TYR A 304 7.18 23.37 2.07
C TYR A 304 7.54 22.88 3.47
N SER A 305 8.26 23.70 4.24
CA SER A 305 8.77 23.41 5.60
C SER A 305 9.75 22.24 5.70
N ILE A 306 10.27 21.74 4.57
CA ILE A 306 11.30 20.71 4.57
C ILE A 306 12.61 21.35 4.08
N ASP A 307 13.39 21.87 5.03
CA ASP A 307 14.60 22.65 4.72
C ASP A 307 15.89 21.82 4.72
N SER A 308 15.82 20.56 5.10
CA SER A 308 16.95 19.64 5.16
C SER A 308 16.67 18.34 4.40
N SER A 309 17.74 17.71 3.94
CA SER A 309 17.67 16.37 3.34
C SER A 309 18.20 15.34 4.32
N LYS A 310 17.39 14.31 4.62
CA LYS A 310 17.76 13.22 5.53
C LYS A 310 17.22 11.89 5.07
N ILE A 311 17.98 10.85 5.36
CA ILE A 311 17.53 9.46 5.32
C ILE A 311 17.46 8.99 6.76
N ILE A 312 16.28 8.59 7.21
CA ILE A 312 16.00 8.19 8.58
C ILE A 312 15.74 6.68 8.59
N SER A 313 16.60 5.95 9.32
CA SER A 313 16.50 4.48 9.43
C SER A 313 15.63 4.03 10.60
N GLN A 314 15.25 4.91 11.53
CA GLN A 314 14.31 4.57 12.59
C GLN A 314 13.01 4.04 12.00
N GLN A 315 12.49 2.94 12.57
CA GLN A 315 11.19 2.40 12.22
C GLN A 315 10.08 3.39 12.54
N VAL A 316 9.19 3.63 11.56
CA VAL A 316 8.00 4.47 11.68
C VAL A 316 6.80 3.77 11.05
N ARG A 317 5.61 4.30 11.29
CA ARG A 317 4.34 3.66 10.91
C ARG A 317 3.57 4.54 9.94
N SER A 318 2.85 3.96 8.99
CA SER A 318 1.99 4.73 8.09
C SER A 318 0.94 5.58 8.83
N ILE A 319 0.51 5.15 10.01
CA ILE A 319 -0.40 5.93 10.89
C ILE A 319 0.23 7.20 11.47
N ASP A 320 1.55 7.32 11.44
CA ASP A 320 2.29 8.50 11.91
C ASP A 320 2.23 9.67 10.90
N VAL A 321 1.79 9.41 9.67
CA VAL A 321 1.74 10.41 8.59
C VAL A 321 0.73 11.51 8.87
N LEU A 322 -0.47 11.18 9.35
CA LEU A 322 -1.51 12.17 9.65
C LEU A 322 -1.05 13.17 10.72
N PRO A 323 -0.61 12.76 11.94
CA PRO A 323 -0.16 13.70 12.95
C PRO A 323 1.08 14.49 12.50
N THR A 324 1.96 13.91 11.67
CA THR A 324 3.11 14.61 11.09
C THR A 324 2.68 15.76 10.18
N ILE A 325 1.73 15.54 9.27
CA ILE A 325 1.20 16.60 8.41
C ILE A 325 0.55 17.70 9.24
N CYS A 326 -0.24 17.32 10.23
CA CYS A 326 -0.90 18.29 11.10
C CYS A 326 0.11 19.15 11.86
N GLU A 327 1.20 18.58 12.37
CA GLU A 327 2.25 19.35 13.03
C GLU A 327 2.99 20.28 12.06
N ILE A 328 3.38 19.81 10.84
CA ILE A 328 3.98 20.65 9.79
C ILE A 328 3.10 21.88 9.50
N LEU A 329 1.78 21.69 9.51
CA LEU A 329 0.80 22.75 9.22
C LEU A 329 0.36 23.55 10.44
N SER A 330 0.90 23.25 11.63
CA SER A 330 0.51 23.84 12.92
C SER A 330 -0.99 23.67 13.22
N ILE A 331 -1.54 22.49 12.87
CA ILE A 331 -2.92 22.10 13.17
C ILE A 331 -2.92 21.26 14.44
N SER A 332 -3.63 21.73 15.47
CA SER A 332 -3.77 20.98 16.72
C SER A 332 -4.76 19.84 16.57
N ILE A 333 -4.38 18.66 17.03
CA ILE A 333 -5.24 17.50 17.18
C ILE A 333 -5.25 17.11 18.66
N GLU A 334 -6.39 16.70 19.18
CA GLU A 334 -6.46 16.16 20.54
C GLU A 334 -5.62 14.89 20.66
N ASN A 335 -4.62 14.90 21.52
CA ASN A 335 -3.55 13.89 21.60
C ASN A 335 -4.02 12.46 21.93
N ASN A 336 -5.26 12.29 22.39
CA ASN A 336 -5.79 10.97 22.82
C ASN A 336 -6.65 10.26 21.78
N ILE A 337 -6.73 10.80 20.55
CA ILE A 337 -7.62 10.28 19.49
C ILE A 337 -6.86 9.40 18.51
N LEU A 338 -5.53 9.60 18.36
CA LEU A 338 -4.72 8.92 17.35
C LEU A 338 -3.81 7.84 17.98
N ASP A 339 -3.56 6.77 17.22
CA ASP A 339 -2.50 5.80 17.51
C ASP A 339 -1.15 6.26 16.96
N GLY A 340 -1.16 7.12 15.93
CA GLY A 340 0.01 7.72 15.32
C GLY A 340 0.65 8.79 16.17
N GLN A 341 1.98 8.99 15.98
CA GLN A 341 2.76 10.09 16.57
C GLN A 341 3.40 10.93 15.47
N SER A 342 3.66 12.22 15.74
CA SER A 342 4.34 13.05 14.76
C SER A 342 5.81 12.68 14.59
N LEU A 343 6.27 12.69 13.35
CA LEU A 343 7.66 12.43 12.95
C LEU A 343 8.49 13.72 12.82
N VAL A 344 7.89 14.89 12.99
CA VAL A 344 8.58 16.20 12.87
C VAL A 344 9.81 16.32 13.76
N PRO A 345 9.84 15.81 15.02
CA PRO A 345 11.06 15.83 15.81
C PRO A 345 12.25 15.15 15.13
N LEU A 346 12.04 14.07 14.39
CA LEU A 346 13.09 13.37 13.62
C LEU A 346 13.66 14.24 12.49
N PHE A 347 12.86 15.15 11.93
CA PHE A 347 13.34 16.12 10.93
C PHE A 347 14.43 17.04 11.49
N ASN A 348 14.36 17.28 12.79
CA ASN A 348 15.22 18.20 13.55
C ASN A 348 16.28 17.47 14.40
N ASP A 349 16.61 16.21 14.08
CA ASP A 349 17.57 15.35 14.81
C ASP A 349 17.19 15.10 16.29
N GLN A 350 15.92 15.28 16.62
CA GLN A 350 15.39 14.95 17.93
C GLN A 350 14.93 13.49 17.95
N ARG A 351 15.03 12.86 19.11
CA ARG A 351 14.60 11.47 19.30
C ARG A 351 13.13 11.41 19.66
N ILE A 352 12.42 10.44 19.07
CA ILE A 352 11.09 10.04 19.52
C ILE A 352 11.14 8.56 19.90
N PRO A 353 10.23 8.07 20.76
CA PRO A 353 10.10 6.64 21.03
C PRO A 353 9.83 5.87 19.74
N GLU A 354 10.55 4.78 19.55
CA GLU A 354 10.18 3.81 18.53
C GLU A 354 9.05 2.93 19.09
N LEU A 355 7.90 2.97 18.45
CA LEU A 355 6.72 2.26 18.91
C LEU A 355 6.56 0.95 18.12
N PRO A 356 6.08 -0.13 18.78
CA PRO A 356 5.72 -1.35 18.08
C PRO A 356 4.59 -1.10 17.09
N ILE A 357 4.57 -1.86 16.00
CA ILE A 357 3.60 -1.73 14.92
C ILE A 357 2.66 -2.93 14.96
N PHE A 358 1.39 -2.69 15.26
CA PHE A 358 0.37 -3.70 15.05
C PHE A 358 0.09 -3.87 13.55
N LEU A 359 -0.02 -5.12 13.13
CA LEU A 359 -0.16 -5.52 11.73
C LEU A 359 -1.35 -6.45 11.57
N GLU A 360 -2.09 -6.30 10.48
CA GLU A 360 -3.11 -7.28 10.10
C GLU A 360 -3.24 -7.43 8.58
N THR A 361 -3.61 -8.64 8.14
CA THR A 361 -3.88 -8.90 6.73
C THR A 361 -5.30 -8.50 6.35
N SER A 362 -5.43 -8.03 5.11
CA SER A 362 -6.73 -7.77 4.48
C SER A 362 -7.35 -9.09 4.04
N PRO A 363 -8.55 -9.46 4.52
CA PRO A 363 -9.22 -10.69 4.13
C PRO A 363 -9.57 -10.73 2.65
N LEU A 364 -9.55 -11.92 2.06
CA LEU A 364 -10.08 -12.12 0.71
C LEU A 364 -11.60 -12.02 0.72
N ILE A 365 -12.14 -11.34 -0.29
CA ILE A 365 -13.58 -11.10 -0.38
C ILE A 365 -14.32 -12.36 -0.84
N GLN A 366 -13.72 -13.12 -1.75
CA GLN A 366 -14.40 -14.20 -2.47
C GLN A 366 -14.25 -15.58 -1.87
N ILE A 367 -13.23 -15.79 -1.03
CA ILE A 367 -12.95 -17.05 -0.36
C ILE A 367 -12.61 -16.79 1.10
N LYS A 368 -12.90 -17.75 1.95
CA LYS A 368 -12.43 -17.71 3.33
C LYS A 368 -10.90 -17.85 3.33
N SER A 369 -10.21 -16.78 3.70
CA SER A 369 -8.77 -16.76 3.92
C SER A 369 -8.43 -17.10 5.37
N ASN A 370 -7.20 -17.52 5.60
CA ASN A 370 -6.56 -17.61 6.90
C ASN A 370 -5.81 -16.30 7.11
N ASP A 371 -6.48 -15.37 7.79
CA ASP A 371 -5.98 -14.03 7.98
C ASP A 371 -5.04 -13.99 9.18
N THR A 372 -3.97 -13.23 9.08
CA THR A 372 -2.98 -13.09 10.14
C THR A 372 -3.04 -11.73 10.80
N MET A 373 -2.57 -11.67 12.03
CA MET A 373 -2.26 -10.46 12.77
C MET A 373 -0.90 -10.60 13.42
N GLY A 374 -0.26 -9.50 13.73
CA GLY A 374 1.07 -9.55 14.30
C GLY A 374 1.55 -8.21 14.84
N ILE A 375 2.81 -8.22 15.25
CA ILE A 375 3.53 -7.06 15.78
C ILE A 375 4.93 -7.01 15.19
N ARG A 376 5.40 -5.81 14.86
CA ARG A 376 6.75 -5.56 14.38
C ARG A 376 7.43 -4.51 15.26
N THR A 377 8.66 -4.81 15.66
CA THR A 377 9.62 -3.88 16.25
C THR A 377 10.81 -3.73 15.30
N SER A 378 11.80 -2.92 15.64
CA SER A 378 13.07 -2.87 14.88
C SER A 378 13.83 -4.19 14.91
N ASP A 379 13.68 -4.98 15.97
CA ASP A 379 14.46 -6.20 16.17
C ASP A 379 13.74 -7.46 15.73
N TYR A 380 12.43 -7.53 15.96
CA TYR A 380 11.64 -8.73 15.72
C TYR A 380 10.33 -8.44 15.02
N LYS A 381 9.90 -9.41 14.22
CA LYS A 381 8.53 -9.46 13.69
C LYS A 381 7.89 -10.79 14.02
N TYR A 382 6.71 -10.73 14.61
CA TYR A 382 5.89 -11.86 14.98
C TYR A 382 4.51 -11.72 14.32
N PHE A 383 4.00 -12.80 13.74
CA PHE A 383 2.62 -12.87 13.27
C PHE A 383 2.07 -14.30 13.30
N ARG A 384 0.77 -14.41 13.45
CA ARG A 384 0.04 -15.68 13.51
C ARG A 384 -1.38 -15.52 12.99
N ASP A 385 -2.12 -16.63 12.84
CA ASP A 385 -3.55 -16.58 12.47
C ASP A 385 -4.35 -15.75 13.50
N LYS A 386 -5.33 -14.98 13.03
CA LYS A 386 -6.16 -14.12 13.88
C LYS A 386 -6.96 -14.90 14.91
N ASN A 387 -7.43 -16.09 14.55
CA ASN A 387 -8.37 -16.89 15.32
C ASN A 387 -7.73 -18.07 16.05
N ASP A 388 -6.52 -18.48 15.64
CA ASP A 388 -5.83 -19.65 16.16
C ASP A 388 -4.32 -19.36 16.31
N LYS A 389 -3.88 -19.17 17.56
CA LYS A 389 -2.50 -18.77 17.86
C LYS A 389 -1.46 -19.80 17.45
N GLU A 390 -1.86 -21.07 17.28
CA GLU A 390 -0.95 -22.14 16.88
C GLU A 390 -0.80 -22.26 15.35
N LYS A 391 -1.59 -21.52 14.59
CA LYS A 391 -1.53 -21.54 13.12
C LYS A 391 -0.79 -20.34 12.58
N LEU A 392 -0.11 -20.57 11.44
CA LEU A 392 0.64 -19.55 10.70
C LEU A 392 1.60 -18.76 11.60
N ASN A 393 2.15 -19.44 12.61
CA ASN A 393 2.93 -18.85 13.67
C ASN A 393 4.38 -18.63 13.22
N HIS A 394 4.80 -17.38 13.15
CA HIS A 394 6.10 -16.97 12.63
C HIS A 394 6.74 -15.92 13.51
N LEU A 395 8.03 -16.10 13.80
CA LEU A 395 8.88 -15.13 14.46
C LEU A 395 10.19 -14.97 13.66
N PHE A 396 10.56 -13.74 13.36
CA PHE A 396 11.82 -13.42 12.66
C PHE A 396 12.63 -12.39 13.44
N ASN A 397 13.95 -12.59 13.48
CA ASN A 397 14.89 -11.59 13.95
C ASN A 397 15.32 -10.71 12.78
N LEU A 398 14.78 -9.50 12.68
CA LEU A 398 14.98 -8.62 11.53
C LEU A 398 16.39 -8.04 11.41
N GLN A 399 17.18 -8.05 12.51
CA GLN A 399 18.57 -7.60 12.50
C GLN A 399 19.50 -8.64 11.87
N LEU A 400 19.24 -9.94 12.11
CA LEU A 400 20.03 -11.06 11.61
C LEU A 400 19.47 -11.65 10.32
N ASP A 401 18.17 -11.53 10.11
CA ASP A 401 17.42 -12.11 9.00
C ASP A 401 16.44 -11.08 8.41
N PRO A 402 16.94 -10.03 7.75
CA PRO A 402 16.11 -8.96 7.20
C PRO A 402 15.23 -9.42 6.03
N LEU A 403 15.47 -10.60 5.47
CA LEU A 403 14.65 -11.21 4.41
C LEU A 403 13.63 -12.21 4.94
N GLU A 404 13.57 -12.42 6.27
CA GLU A 404 12.57 -13.28 6.92
C GLU A 404 12.53 -14.70 6.33
N GLU A 405 13.69 -15.30 6.25
CA GLU A 405 13.88 -16.63 5.69
C GLU A 405 13.88 -17.73 6.76
N ASN A 406 14.18 -17.37 8.01
CA ASN A 406 14.36 -18.32 9.12
C ASN A 406 13.32 -18.08 10.22
N ASN A 407 12.25 -18.85 10.21
CA ASN A 407 11.26 -18.82 11.29
C ASN A 407 11.86 -19.42 12.57
N ILE A 408 11.96 -18.61 13.63
CA ILE A 408 12.58 -18.98 14.91
C ILE A 408 11.56 -19.13 16.05
N VAL A 409 10.27 -19.24 15.76
CA VAL A 409 9.16 -19.22 16.72
C VAL A 409 9.31 -20.32 17.77
N ASP A 410 9.63 -21.54 17.38
CA ASP A 410 9.73 -22.69 18.29
C ASP A 410 10.90 -22.61 19.28
N LYS A 411 11.89 -21.78 18.97
CA LYS A 411 13.13 -21.65 19.75
C LYS A 411 13.14 -20.47 20.73
N ASN A 412 12.13 -19.58 20.61
CA ASN A 412 12.11 -18.31 21.36
C ASN A 412 10.73 -18.02 21.98
N PRO A 413 10.19 -18.90 22.83
CA PRO A 413 8.86 -18.74 23.41
C PRO A 413 8.74 -17.46 24.26
N GLU A 414 9.80 -17.03 24.92
CA GLU A 414 9.82 -15.80 25.72
C GLU A 414 9.67 -14.53 24.88
N ILE A 415 10.14 -14.55 23.62
CA ILE A 415 9.95 -13.43 22.69
C ILE A 415 8.52 -13.44 22.16
N VAL A 416 7.99 -14.62 21.84
CA VAL A 416 6.59 -14.79 21.42
C VAL A 416 5.63 -14.25 22.49
N GLU A 417 5.85 -14.58 23.76
CA GLU A 417 5.04 -14.09 24.88
C GLU A 417 5.02 -12.55 24.93
N LYS A 418 6.19 -11.92 24.86
CA LYS A 418 6.29 -10.44 24.82
C LYS A 418 5.57 -9.83 23.62
N MET A 419 5.65 -10.46 22.43
CA MET A 419 4.94 -9.98 21.25
C MET A 419 3.43 -10.12 21.39
N GLU A 420 2.93 -11.21 22.00
CA GLU A 420 1.51 -11.39 22.30
C GLU A 420 1.00 -10.39 23.36
N GLU A 421 1.83 -10.04 24.35
CA GLU A 421 1.51 -8.99 25.32
C GLU A 421 1.33 -7.65 24.60
N MET A 422 2.26 -7.24 23.71
CA MET A 422 2.14 -6.01 22.93
C MET A 422 0.87 -6.00 22.03
N ILE A 423 0.54 -7.13 21.40
CA ILE A 423 -0.70 -7.27 20.63
C ILE A 423 -1.91 -7.03 21.53
N SER A 424 -1.92 -7.65 22.73
CA SER A 424 -3.03 -7.54 23.68
C SER A 424 -3.20 -6.12 24.20
N GLU A 425 -2.12 -5.41 24.52
CA GLU A 425 -2.13 -4.03 24.99
C GLU A 425 -2.75 -3.09 23.94
N ILE A 426 -2.35 -3.24 22.66
CA ILE A 426 -2.89 -2.43 21.55
C ILE A 426 -4.38 -2.72 21.32
N HIS A 427 -4.78 -4.00 21.42
CA HIS A 427 -6.17 -4.41 21.20
C HIS A 427 -7.13 -4.04 22.33
N THR A 428 -6.68 -4.07 23.58
CA THR A 428 -7.56 -3.87 24.76
C THR A 428 -8.20 -2.49 24.79
N ASN A 429 -7.61 -1.52 24.13
CA ASN A 429 -8.10 -0.15 24.04
C ASN A 429 -9.17 0.09 22.96
N SER A 430 -9.72 -0.97 22.33
CA SER A 430 -10.71 -0.83 21.24
C SER A 430 -12.13 -1.15 21.65
N LYS A 431 -13.10 -0.26 21.31
CA LYS A 431 -14.54 -0.56 21.36
C LYS A 431 -14.97 -1.17 20.02
N LYS A 432 -15.82 -2.20 20.07
CA LYS A 432 -16.42 -2.83 18.89
C LYS A 432 -17.53 -1.97 18.30
N SER A 433 -17.55 -1.80 16.97
CA SER A 433 -18.74 -1.41 16.20
C SER A 433 -19.03 -2.47 15.14
N SER A 434 -20.28 -2.75 14.86
CA SER A 434 -20.72 -3.65 13.80
C SER A 434 -22.06 -3.20 13.22
N GLU A 435 -22.10 -2.83 11.95
CA GLU A 435 -23.28 -2.81 11.11
C GLU A 435 -23.06 -3.74 9.92
N GLU A 436 -24.09 -4.51 9.51
CA GLU A 436 -24.04 -5.42 8.37
C GLU A 436 -24.63 -4.74 7.12
N TYR A 437 -23.97 -4.89 5.97
CA TYR A 437 -24.50 -4.45 4.66
C TYR A 437 -25.54 -5.41 4.11
N ASP A 438 -26.42 -4.91 3.24
CA ASP A 438 -27.37 -5.75 2.54
C ASP A 438 -26.73 -6.44 1.30
N ASP A 439 -27.43 -7.49 0.79
CA ASP A 439 -26.90 -8.33 -0.29
C ASP A 439 -26.76 -7.59 -1.64
N ASP A 440 -27.51 -6.51 -1.87
CA ASP A 440 -27.48 -5.72 -3.12
C ASP A 440 -26.25 -4.79 -3.14
N GLU A 441 -25.87 -4.19 -2.02
CA GLU A 441 -24.63 -3.41 -1.88
C GLU A 441 -23.40 -4.28 -2.09
N LEU A 442 -23.43 -5.53 -1.60
CA LEU A 442 -22.37 -6.51 -1.78
C LEU A 442 -22.16 -6.89 -3.24
N ALA A 443 -23.24 -7.09 -4.00
CA ALA A 443 -23.18 -7.42 -5.41
C ALA A 443 -22.55 -6.28 -6.23
N GLU A 444 -22.79 -5.03 -5.86
CA GLU A 444 -22.19 -3.87 -6.54
C GLU A 444 -20.69 -3.73 -6.24
N ILE A 445 -20.31 -3.97 -5.00
CA ILE A 445 -18.89 -4.00 -4.56
C ILE A 445 -18.13 -5.10 -5.30
N GLU A 446 -18.68 -6.32 -5.36
CA GLU A 446 -18.08 -7.42 -6.12
C GLU A 446 -17.91 -7.07 -7.60
N LYS A 447 -18.86 -6.36 -8.20
CA LYS A 447 -18.81 -5.93 -9.60
C LYS A 447 -17.65 -4.95 -9.85
N GLU A 448 -17.43 -4.01 -8.97
CA GLU A 448 -16.32 -3.05 -9.09
C GLU A 448 -14.96 -3.75 -8.89
N LEU A 449 -14.86 -4.65 -7.92
CA LEU A 449 -13.66 -5.44 -7.69
C LEU A 449 -13.30 -6.34 -8.88
N LYS A 450 -14.30 -6.95 -9.51
CA LYS A 450 -14.12 -7.73 -10.73
C LYS A 450 -13.53 -6.87 -11.88
N LYS A 451 -13.89 -5.59 -11.96
CA LYS A 451 -13.29 -4.66 -12.94
C LYS A 451 -11.79 -4.44 -12.67
N LEU A 452 -11.37 -4.52 -11.41
CA LEU A 452 -9.98 -4.40 -10.98
C LEU A 452 -9.18 -5.70 -11.09
N GLY A 453 -9.81 -6.80 -11.52
CA GLY A 453 -9.15 -8.11 -11.57
C GLY A 453 -9.03 -8.80 -10.22
N TYR A 454 -9.69 -8.32 -9.18
CA TYR A 454 -9.98 -9.10 -7.99
C TYR A 454 -11.11 -10.08 -8.34
N ASN A 455 -10.76 -11.28 -8.79
CA ASN A 455 -11.72 -12.34 -9.11
C ASN A 455 -11.83 -13.34 -7.98
#